data_374880807da1a912e72c3e3e9a2da457
#
_entry.id   374880807da1a912e72c3e3e9a2da457
#
_cell.length_a   1.000
_cell.length_b   1.000
_cell.length_c   1.000
_cell.angle_alpha   90.00
_cell.angle_beta   90.00
_cell.angle_gamma   90.00
#
_symmetry.space_group_name_H-M   'P 1'
#
loop_
_entity.id
_entity.type
_entity.pdbx_description
1 polymer ?
#
loop_
_entity_poly.entity_id
_entity_poly.type
_entity_poly.pdbx_seq_one_letter_code
_entity_poly.pdbx_strand_id
1 'polypeptide(L)' 'MRILFINNLGGGFADHIEVQEGTTVAALFEQKMPNSDASDYLIRVDRLPASADQVLQSGSRISITPLKIEGA' A
#
# COMPACT_ATOMS: atom_id res chain seq x y z
N MET A 1 3.17 -5.53 -14.27
CA MET A 1 3.31 -4.05 -14.33
C MET A 1 4.11 -3.55 -13.14
N ARG A 2 4.76 -2.42 -13.32
CA ARG A 2 5.59 -1.85 -12.27
C ARG A 2 4.86 -0.73 -11.55
N ILE A 3 4.93 -0.73 -10.22
CA ILE A 3 4.37 0.32 -9.39
C ILE A 3 5.42 0.77 -8.38
N LEU A 4 5.21 1.94 -7.78
CA LEU A 4 6.04 2.42 -6.68
C LEU A 4 5.33 2.12 -5.37
N PHE A 5 5.94 1.30 -4.54
CA PHE A 5 5.40 0.92 -3.24
C PHE A 5 6.14 1.67 -2.14
N ILE A 6 5.41 2.41 -1.33
CA ILE A 6 5.97 3.21 -0.24
C ILE A 6 5.37 2.70 1.07
N ASN A 7 6.24 2.28 1.97
CA ASN A 7 5.84 1.82 3.28
C ASN A 7 6.41 2.78 4.32
N ASN A 8 5.53 3.46 5.03
CA ASN A 8 5.92 4.46 6.01
C ASN A 8 5.99 3.92 7.44
N LEU A 9 6.05 2.61 7.60
CA LEU A 9 6.28 1.98 8.90
C LEU A 9 7.74 2.16 9.30
N GLY A 10 7.97 2.46 10.57
CA GLY A 10 9.32 2.60 11.08
C GLY A 10 10.08 3.67 10.33
N GLY A 11 11.25 3.33 9.82
CA GLY A 11 12.06 4.25 9.05
C GLY A 11 11.53 4.54 7.66
N GLY A 12 10.55 3.79 7.22
CA GLY A 12 9.98 3.93 5.90
C GLY A 12 10.86 3.37 4.80
N PHE A 13 10.24 2.96 3.70
CA PHE A 13 11.01 2.66 2.51
C PHE A 13 10.14 2.79 1.28
N ALA A 14 10.78 2.99 0.15
CA ALA A 14 10.11 3.10 -1.14
C ALA A 14 10.87 2.26 -2.16
N ASP A 15 10.15 1.48 -2.94
CA ASP A 15 10.76 0.63 -3.95
C ASP A 15 9.80 0.41 -5.10
N HIS A 16 10.34 0.22 -6.28
CA HIS A 16 9.55 -0.21 -7.42
C HIS A 16 9.40 -1.72 -7.37
N ILE A 17 8.18 -2.19 -7.50
CA ILE A 17 7.89 -3.62 -7.46
C ILE A 17 7.05 -4.01 -8.67
N GLU A 18 7.12 -5.29 -9.01
CA GLU A 18 6.30 -5.85 -10.08
C GLU A 18 5.07 -6.49 -9.49
N VAL A 19 3.91 -6.18 -10.07
CA VAL A 19 2.65 -6.83 -9.70
C VAL A 19 1.91 -7.22 -10.97
N GLN A 20 1.00 -8.16 -10.83
CA GLN A 20 0.18 -8.59 -11.97
C GLN A 20 -0.86 -7.52 -12.29
N GLU A 21 -1.21 -7.42 -13.57
CA GLU A 21 -2.32 -6.56 -13.97
C GLU A 21 -3.60 -7.03 -13.30
N GLY A 22 -4.42 -6.08 -12.88
CA GLY A 22 -5.65 -6.40 -12.16
C GLY A 22 -5.47 -6.49 -10.65
N THR A 23 -4.24 -6.32 -10.14
CA THR A 23 -4.00 -6.33 -8.71
C THR A 23 -4.73 -5.17 -8.05
N THR A 24 -5.49 -5.49 -7.00
CA THR A 24 -6.19 -4.48 -6.22
C THR A 24 -5.34 -4.00 -5.05
N VAL A 25 -5.75 -2.89 -4.45
CA VAL A 25 -5.10 -2.38 -3.23
C VAL A 25 -5.09 -3.45 -2.16
N ALA A 26 -6.23 -4.13 -1.95
CA ALA A 26 -6.32 -5.17 -0.92
C ALA A 26 -5.38 -6.34 -1.22
N ALA A 27 -5.29 -6.76 -2.48
CA ALA A 27 -4.41 -7.86 -2.84
C ALA A 27 -2.94 -7.51 -2.61
N LEU A 28 -2.54 -6.29 -2.95
CA LEU A 28 -1.18 -5.85 -2.70
C LEU A 28 -0.88 -5.77 -1.21
N PHE A 29 -1.81 -5.20 -0.44
CA PHE A 29 -1.64 -5.12 1.01
C PHE A 29 -1.44 -6.50 1.62
N GLU A 30 -2.24 -7.47 1.20
CA GLU A 30 -2.14 -8.85 1.69
C GLU A 30 -0.80 -9.46 1.37
N GLN A 31 -0.27 -9.20 0.17
CA GLN A 31 1.04 -9.72 -0.22
C GLN A 31 2.17 -9.12 0.60
N LYS A 32 2.09 -7.84 0.90
CA LYS A 32 3.20 -7.13 1.54
C LYS A 32 3.08 -7.11 3.06
N MET A 33 1.88 -7.23 3.58
CA MET A 33 1.64 -7.13 5.01
C MET A 33 0.64 -8.19 5.46
N PRO A 34 1.00 -9.48 5.30
CA PRO A 34 0.05 -10.58 5.48
C PRO A 34 -0.49 -10.74 6.90
N ASN A 35 0.22 -10.20 7.90
CA ASN A 35 -0.20 -10.33 9.29
C ASN A 35 -0.74 -9.03 9.85
N SER A 36 -1.12 -8.10 8.99
CA SER A 36 -1.61 -6.79 9.39
C SER A 36 -3.04 -6.60 8.94
N ASP A 37 -3.73 -5.66 9.58
CA ASP A 37 -5.10 -5.30 9.25
C ASP A 37 -5.08 -3.96 8.50
N ALA A 38 -5.65 -3.95 7.31
CA ALA A 38 -5.67 -2.75 6.48
C ALA A 38 -6.36 -1.58 7.16
N SER A 39 -7.30 -1.84 8.07
CA SER A 39 -8.00 -0.78 8.79
C SER A 39 -7.08 -0.01 9.75
N ASP A 40 -5.91 -0.54 10.05
CA ASP A 40 -4.93 0.15 10.90
C ASP A 40 -4.01 1.08 10.12
N TYR A 41 -4.24 1.22 8.83
CA TYR A 41 -3.36 2.00 7.96
C TYR A 41 -4.17 2.91 7.05
N LEU A 42 -3.56 4.03 6.69
CA LEU A 42 -4.06 4.88 5.63
C LEU A 42 -3.36 4.48 4.34
N ILE A 43 -4.14 4.07 3.35
CA ILE A 43 -3.60 3.65 2.07
C ILE A 43 -4.01 4.67 1.02
N ARG A 44 -3.02 5.21 0.31
CA ARG A 44 -3.25 6.16 -0.77
C ARG A 44 -2.68 5.64 -2.06
N VAL A 45 -3.39 5.89 -3.15
CA VAL A 45 -2.91 5.63 -4.50
C VAL A 45 -2.81 6.96 -5.21
N ASP A 46 -1.63 7.28 -5.72
CA ASP A 46 -1.36 8.55 -6.38
C ASP A 46 -1.77 9.74 -5.50
N ARG A 47 -1.48 9.60 -4.20
CA ARG A 47 -1.68 10.63 -3.17
C ARG A 47 -3.14 10.83 -2.76
N LEU A 48 -4.04 10.00 -3.24
CA LEU A 48 -5.45 10.08 -2.88
C LEU A 48 -5.85 8.86 -2.08
N PRO A 49 -6.74 9.00 -1.08
CA PRO A 49 -7.23 7.83 -0.36
C PRO A 49 -7.84 6.82 -1.33
N ALA A 50 -7.57 5.55 -1.10
CA ALA A 50 -7.98 4.48 -2.00
C ALA A 50 -8.84 3.48 -1.26
N SER A 51 -9.80 2.90 -1.97
CA SER A 51 -10.60 1.81 -1.43
C SER A 51 -9.88 0.48 -1.65
N ALA A 52 -10.28 -0.54 -0.88
CA ALA A 52 -9.63 -1.85 -0.93
C ALA A 52 -9.76 -2.52 -2.30
N ASP A 53 -10.84 -2.27 -3.00
CA ASP A 53 -11.12 -2.89 -4.29
C ASP A 53 -10.63 -2.08 -5.48
N GLN A 54 -9.95 -0.97 -5.24
CA GLN A 54 -9.40 -0.17 -6.33
C GLN A 54 -8.31 -0.95 -7.04
N VAL A 55 -8.37 -0.99 -8.37
CA VAL A 55 -7.38 -1.69 -9.19
C VAL A 55 -6.20 -0.77 -9.44
N LEU A 56 -4.99 -1.29 -9.24
CA LEU A 56 -3.77 -0.52 -9.47
C LEU A 56 -3.47 -0.43 -10.96
N GLN A 57 -2.85 0.67 -11.36
CA GLN A 57 -2.46 0.92 -12.73
C GLN A 57 -0.94 0.89 -12.86
N SER A 58 -0.45 0.61 -14.04
CA SER A 58 0.98 0.68 -14.31
C SER A 58 1.49 2.08 -13.99
N GLY A 59 2.54 2.16 -13.21
CA GLY A 59 3.09 3.45 -12.78
C GLY A 59 2.43 4.05 -11.56
N SER A 60 1.42 3.38 -10.97
CA SER A 60 0.78 3.86 -9.75
C SER A 60 1.77 3.98 -8.61
N ARG A 61 1.48 4.92 -7.72
CA ARG A 61 2.23 5.11 -6.48
C ARG A 61 1.30 4.76 -5.34
N ILE A 62 1.63 3.72 -4.58
CA ILE A 62 0.82 3.31 -3.44
C ILE A 62 1.61 3.52 -2.16
N SER A 63 1.01 4.19 -1.18
CA SER A 63 1.65 4.42 0.12
C SER A 63 0.79 3.87 1.23
N ILE A 64 1.45 3.28 2.22
CA ILE A 64 0.82 2.69 3.40
C ILE A 64 1.41 3.39 4.61
N THR A 65 0.55 4.04 5.40
CA THR A 65 0.97 4.82 6.56
C THR A 65 0.15 4.38 7.78
N PRO A 66 0.79 4.05 8.91
CA PRO A 66 0.05 3.69 10.12
C PRO A 66 -0.85 4.82 10.59
N LEU A 67 -2.07 4.48 10.99
CA LEU A 67 -3.01 5.46 11.53
C LEU A 67 -2.73 5.75 13.00
N LYS A 68 -2.09 4.81 13.70
CA LYS A 68 -1.78 4.95 15.11
C LYS A 68 -0.30 4.77 15.34
N ILE A 69 0.21 5.46 16.33
CA ILE A 69 1.57 5.25 16.80
C ILE A 69 1.47 4.41 18.06
N GLU A 70 2.04 3.20 18.00
CA GLU A 70 2.02 2.30 19.13
C GLU A 70 2.94 2.77 20.25
N GLY A 71 2.64 2.35 21.45
CA GLY A 71 3.47 2.68 22.60
C GLY A 71 3.12 4.00 23.24
N ALA A 72 2.09 4.62 22.77
CA ALA A 72 1.63 5.86 23.40
C ALA A 72 0.91 5.53 24.71
#